data_afaf6250456aee165c34d618f7c6e99c
#
_entry.id   afaf6250456aee165c34d618f7c6e99c
#
_cell.length_a   1.000
_cell.length_b   1.000
_cell.length_c   1.000
_cell.angle_alpha   90.00
_cell.angle_beta   90.00
_cell.angle_gamma   90.00
#
_symmetry.space_group_name_H-M   'P 1'
#
loop_
_entity.id
_entity.type
_entity.pdbx_description
1 polymer ?
#
loop_
_entity_poly.entity_id
_entity_poly.type
_entity_poly.pdbx_seq_one_letter_code
_entity_poly.pdbx_strand_id
1 'polypeptide(L)'
;MLRDVHRQRLDKIEHMREDILKAGEEAQEMKRLPDWIVSDLVDEGFFRFALPTEMGGDNASSIETIEVLEHLGAIDASVSWNVMLGSEINAMAVGGMDPELAKKIYLENPRVVMCGGGGPGTKPPRAERQKDGS
;
A
#
# COMPACT_ATOMS: atom_id res chain seq x y z
N MET A 1 2.92 24.77 0.22
CA MET A 1 2.58 24.49 1.64
C MET A 1 2.06 23.06 1.69
N LEU A 2 2.66 22.20 2.52
CA LEU A 2 2.23 20.81 2.66
C LEU A 2 0.82 20.75 3.26
N ARG A 3 -0.01 19.82 2.75
CA ARG A 3 -1.32 19.55 3.37
C ARG A 3 -1.11 18.95 4.77
N ASP A 4 -2.01 19.26 5.69
CA ASP A 4 -1.89 18.77 7.07
C ASP A 4 -1.89 17.25 7.17
N VAL A 5 -2.74 16.57 6.38
CA VAL A 5 -2.78 15.11 6.32
C VAL A 5 -1.44 14.51 5.84
N HIS A 6 -0.76 15.17 4.91
CA HIS A 6 0.54 14.72 4.43
C HIS A 6 1.62 14.91 5.48
N ARG A 7 1.65 16.06 6.17
CA ARG A 7 2.57 16.31 7.28
C ARG A 7 2.41 15.27 8.38
N GLN A 8 1.17 15.01 8.79
CA GLN A 8 0.88 13.97 9.78
C GLN A 8 1.39 12.58 9.37
N ARG A 9 1.36 12.27 8.07
CA ARG A 9 1.89 11.00 7.57
C ARG A 9 3.40 10.94 7.67
N LEU A 10 4.11 12.02 7.36
CA LEU A 10 5.56 12.08 7.55
C LEU A 10 5.94 11.96 9.03
N ASP A 11 5.20 12.62 9.91
CA ASP A 11 5.38 12.50 11.37
C ASP A 11 5.17 11.06 11.85
N LYS A 12 4.17 10.34 11.32
CA LYS A 12 3.96 8.93 11.62
C LYS A 12 5.15 8.06 11.24
N ILE A 13 5.77 8.28 10.08
CA ILE A 13 6.97 7.55 9.67
C ILE A 13 8.08 7.72 10.71
N GLU A 14 8.29 8.94 11.20
CA GLU A 14 9.30 9.20 12.23
C GLU A 14 8.96 8.52 13.56
N HIS A 15 7.69 8.49 13.97
CA HIS A 15 7.27 7.75 15.17
C HIS A 15 7.46 6.23 15.03
N MET A 16 7.32 5.69 13.82
CA MET A 16 7.51 4.27 13.51
C MET A 16 8.96 3.90 13.17
N ARG A 17 9.90 4.83 13.22
CA ARG A 17 11.28 4.66 12.76
C ARG A 17 11.95 3.38 13.29
N GLU A 18 11.90 3.16 14.59
CA GLU A 18 12.54 2.00 15.23
C GLU A 18 11.88 0.69 14.78
N ASP A 19 10.56 0.68 14.67
CA ASP A 19 9.80 -0.48 14.21
C ASP A 19 10.09 -0.79 12.73
N ILE A 20 10.20 0.24 11.88
CA ILE A 20 10.57 0.09 10.47
C ILE A 20 11.97 -0.51 10.34
N LEU A 21 12.96 -0.01 11.09
CA LEU A 21 14.31 -0.56 11.10
C LEU A 21 14.33 -2.04 11.52
N LYS A 22 13.66 -2.35 12.63
CA LYS A 22 13.54 -3.72 13.12
C LYS A 22 12.87 -4.64 12.10
N ALA A 23 11.78 -4.18 11.47
CA ALA A 23 11.09 -4.93 10.42
C ALA A 23 11.99 -5.20 9.21
N GLY A 24 12.82 -4.25 8.80
CA GLY A 24 13.80 -4.40 7.73
C GLY A 24 14.84 -5.47 8.06
N GLU A 25 15.36 -5.50 9.28
CA GLU A 25 16.29 -6.56 9.75
C GLU A 25 15.64 -7.94 9.73
N GLU A 26 14.44 -8.09 10.29
CA GLU A 26 13.70 -9.36 10.29
C GLU A 26 13.37 -9.82 8.85
N ALA A 27 13.04 -8.88 7.96
CA ALA A 27 12.71 -9.19 6.57
C ALA A 27 13.87 -9.80 5.78
N GLN A 28 15.12 -9.49 6.12
CA GLN A 28 16.30 -10.08 5.47
C GLN A 28 16.36 -11.60 5.68
N GLU A 29 15.99 -12.07 6.86
CA GLU A 29 15.97 -13.49 7.19
C GLU A 29 14.69 -14.17 6.66
N MET A 30 13.54 -13.54 6.87
CA MET A 30 12.23 -14.07 6.52
C MET A 30 11.93 -14.04 5.01
N LYS A 31 12.67 -13.24 4.21
CA LYS A 31 12.43 -12.95 2.78
C LYS A 31 11.04 -12.36 2.51
N ARG A 32 10.42 -11.76 3.52
CA ARG A 32 9.16 -11.01 3.48
C ARG A 32 9.08 -10.08 4.68
N LEU A 33 8.23 -9.07 4.61
CA LEU A 33 7.95 -8.25 5.80
C LEU A 33 7.27 -9.09 6.89
N PRO A 34 7.61 -8.88 8.17
CA PRO A 34 6.88 -9.45 9.29
C PRO A 34 5.41 -9.02 9.32
N ASP A 35 4.52 -9.91 9.72
CA ASP A 35 3.07 -9.64 9.71
C ASP A 35 2.69 -8.48 10.65
N TRP A 36 3.43 -8.26 11.73
CA TRP A 36 3.18 -7.19 12.68
C TRP A 36 3.37 -5.80 12.04
N ILE A 37 4.48 -5.55 11.31
CA ILE A 37 4.68 -4.25 10.64
C ILE A 37 3.70 -4.05 9.49
N VAL A 38 3.35 -5.11 8.75
CA VAL A 38 2.32 -5.03 7.69
C VAL A 38 0.99 -4.61 8.30
N SER A 39 0.61 -5.17 9.46
CA SER A 39 -0.60 -4.77 10.18
C SER A 39 -0.59 -3.30 10.56
N ASP A 40 0.52 -2.82 11.13
CA ASP A 40 0.66 -1.42 11.54
C ASP A 40 0.60 -0.47 10.33
N LEU A 41 1.29 -0.81 9.24
CA LEU A 41 1.25 -0.03 7.99
C LEU A 41 -0.17 0.03 7.38
N VAL A 42 -0.93 -1.07 7.46
CA VAL A 42 -2.32 -1.11 7.03
C VAL A 42 -3.18 -0.20 7.91
N ASP A 43 -3.07 -0.31 9.23
CA ASP A 43 -3.87 0.44 10.20
C ASP A 43 -3.57 1.95 10.14
N GLU A 44 -2.32 2.32 9.87
CA GLU A 44 -1.90 3.70 9.66
C GLU A 44 -2.17 4.24 8.24
N GLY A 45 -2.75 3.43 7.36
CA GLY A 45 -3.22 3.83 6.04
C GLY A 45 -2.14 3.97 4.97
N PHE A 46 -0.94 3.39 5.18
CA PHE A 46 0.17 3.50 4.23
C PHE A 46 -0.06 2.79 2.89
N PHE A 47 -1.03 1.92 2.79
CA PHE A 47 -1.42 1.31 1.51
C PHE A 47 -2.59 2.02 0.82
N ARG A 48 -3.18 3.04 1.46
CA ARG A 48 -4.41 3.69 0.99
C ARG A 48 -4.28 5.18 0.71
N PHE A 49 -3.18 5.82 1.12
CA PHE A 49 -3.04 7.28 1.06
C PHE A 49 -3.15 7.86 -0.35
N ALA A 50 -2.81 7.08 -1.39
CA ALA A 50 -2.95 7.48 -2.78
C ALA A 50 -4.37 7.25 -3.35
N LEU A 51 -5.23 6.51 -2.64
CA LEU A 51 -6.62 6.32 -3.08
C LEU A 51 -7.42 7.63 -3.04
N PRO A 52 -8.44 7.77 -3.91
CA PRO A 52 -9.42 8.85 -3.79
C PRO A 52 -10.09 8.86 -2.41
N THR A 53 -10.51 10.03 -1.95
CA THR A 53 -11.19 10.19 -0.66
C THR A 53 -12.49 9.39 -0.57
N GLU A 54 -13.20 9.25 -1.70
CA GLU A 54 -14.42 8.44 -1.82
C GLU A 54 -14.17 6.95 -1.56
N MET A 55 -12.91 6.51 -1.66
CA MET A 55 -12.48 5.13 -1.40
C MET A 55 -11.74 5.00 -0.06
N GLY A 56 -11.81 6.03 0.78
CA GLY A 56 -11.18 6.05 2.09
C GLY A 56 -9.67 6.30 2.07
N GLY A 57 -9.17 6.93 1.02
CA GLY A 57 -7.80 7.43 0.91
C GLY A 57 -7.68 8.92 1.19
N ASP A 58 -6.49 9.47 1.03
CA ASP A 58 -6.20 10.90 1.23
C ASP A 58 -5.99 11.64 -0.09
N ASN A 59 -6.18 10.96 -1.21
CA ASN A 59 -5.93 11.51 -2.55
C ASN A 59 -4.56 12.18 -2.64
N ALA A 60 -3.52 11.49 -2.16
CA ALA A 60 -2.15 12.00 -2.19
C ALA A 60 -1.71 12.26 -3.63
N SER A 61 -1.09 13.41 -3.85
CA SER A 61 -0.47 13.74 -5.13
C SER A 61 0.77 12.87 -5.37
N SER A 62 1.24 12.83 -6.62
CA SER A 62 2.48 12.11 -6.95
C SER A 62 3.69 12.63 -6.17
N ILE A 63 3.76 13.94 -5.91
CA ILE A 63 4.85 14.54 -5.12
C ILE A 63 4.77 14.04 -3.67
N GLU A 64 3.59 14.10 -3.05
CA GLU A 64 3.39 13.60 -1.69
C GLU A 64 3.67 12.10 -1.58
N THR A 65 3.34 11.33 -2.61
CA THR A 65 3.67 9.91 -2.69
C THR A 65 5.18 9.68 -2.69
N ILE A 66 5.91 10.42 -3.53
CA ILE A 66 7.37 10.33 -3.59
C ILE A 66 8.01 10.70 -2.25
N GLU A 67 7.57 11.78 -1.61
CA GLU A 67 8.09 12.21 -0.31
C GLU A 67 7.88 11.14 0.78
N VAL A 68 6.71 10.48 0.81
CA VAL A 68 6.45 9.37 1.73
C VAL A 68 7.42 8.22 1.48
N LEU A 69 7.60 7.83 0.22
CA LEU A 69 8.49 6.73 -0.15
C LEU A 69 9.96 7.05 0.11
N GLU A 70 10.39 8.29 -0.08
CA GLU A 70 11.74 8.74 0.27
C GLU A 70 11.99 8.67 1.78
N HIS A 71 11.04 9.13 2.60
CA HIS A 71 11.17 9.06 4.06
C HIS A 71 11.22 7.62 4.56
N LEU A 72 10.35 6.75 4.06
CA LEU A 72 10.39 5.31 4.37
C LEU A 72 11.70 4.68 3.90
N GLY A 73 12.11 4.96 2.66
CA GLY A 73 13.32 4.40 2.05
C GLY A 73 14.61 4.85 2.73
N ALA A 74 14.63 6.05 3.32
CA ALA A 74 15.74 6.53 4.12
C ALA A 74 15.90 5.76 5.45
N ILE A 75 14.85 5.06 5.90
CA ILE A 75 14.88 4.19 7.08
C ILE A 75 15.14 2.75 6.64
N ASP A 76 14.28 2.20 5.79
CA ASP A 76 14.44 0.86 5.22
C ASP A 76 13.80 0.75 3.82
N ALA A 77 14.62 0.37 2.85
CA ALA A 77 14.19 0.29 1.45
C ALA A 77 13.22 -0.87 1.19
N SER A 78 13.26 -1.95 1.97
CA SER A 78 12.35 -3.08 1.81
C SER A 78 10.94 -2.71 2.24
N VAL A 79 10.82 -1.98 3.34
CA VAL A 79 9.52 -1.46 3.82
C VAL A 79 8.95 -0.46 2.81
N SER A 80 9.77 0.50 2.35
CA SER A 80 9.36 1.48 1.33
C SER A 80 8.87 0.81 0.05
N TRP A 81 9.60 -0.20 -0.43
CA TRP A 81 9.24 -0.95 -1.63
C TRP A 81 7.87 -1.64 -1.51
N ASN A 82 7.58 -2.26 -0.38
CA ASN A 82 6.29 -2.90 -0.15
C ASN A 82 5.15 -1.88 -0.08
N VAL A 83 5.37 -0.74 0.57
CA VAL A 83 4.39 0.36 0.61
C VAL A 83 4.15 0.94 -0.78
N MET A 84 5.20 1.14 -1.56
CA MET A 84 5.10 1.59 -2.95
C MET A 84 4.20 0.66 -3.76
N LEU A 85 4.55 -0.63 -3.81
CA LEU A 85 3.78 -1.61 -4.59
C LEU A 85 2.31 -1.66 -4.17
N GLY A 86 2.03 -1.72 -2.88
CA GLY A 86 0.65 -1.79 -2.39
C GLY A 86 -0.14 -0.51 -2.69
N SER A 87 0.43 0.67 -2.46
CA SER A 87 -0.25 1.94 -2.68
C SER A 87 -0.50 2.24 -4.16
N GLU A 88 0.48 1.98 -5.04
CA GLU A 88 0.33 2.18 -6.48
C GLU A 88 -0.70 1.22 -7.09
N ILE A 89 -0.63 -0.07 -6.75
CA ILE A 89 -1.54 -1.06 -7.30
C ILE A 89 -2.97 -0.80 -6.83
N ASN A 90 -3.17 -0.41 -5.58
CA ASN A 90 -4.47 0.04 -5.10
C ASN A 90 -5.02 1.22 -5.92
N ALA A 91 -4.21 2.25 -6.15
CA ALA A 91 -4.61 3.43 -6.94
C ALA A 91 -4.91 3.06 -8.40
N MET A 92 -4.07 2.23 -9.03
CA MET A 92 -4.30 1.75 -10.39
C MET A 92 -5.56 0.89 -10.51
N ALA A 93 -5.79 0.00 -9.55
CA ALA A 93 -6.96 -0.87 -9.54
C ALA A 93 -8.27 -0.07 -9.47
N VAL A 94 -8.34 0.95 -8.62
CA VAL A 94 -9.51 1.84 -8.53
C VAL A 94 -9.75 2.58 -9.85
N GLY A 95 -8.67 3.05 -10.50
CA GLY A 95 -8.79 3.77 -11.77
C GLY A 95 -9.31 2.92 -12.94
N GLY A 96 -9.12 1.59 -12.88
CA GLY A 96 -9.56 0.65 -13.92
C GLY A 96 -10.81 -0.16 -13.57
N MET A 97 -11.38 0.04 -12.39
CA MET A 97 -12.47 -0.77 -11.84
C MET A 97 -13.83 -0.05 -11.99
N ASP A 98 -14.91 -0.83 -12.07
CA ASP A 98 -16.25 -0.26 -11.94
C ASP A 98 -16.38 0.46 -10.58
N PRO A 99 -16.94 1.70 -10.53
CA PRO A 99 -16.99 2.48 -9.29
C PRO A 99 -17.74 1.81 -8.13
N GLU A 100 -18.82 1.08 -8.41
CA GLU A 100 -19.59 0.39 -7.36
C GLU A 100 -18.81 -0.84 -6.84
N LEU A 101 -18.10 -1.55 -7.73
CA LEU A 101 -17.21 -2.62 -7.33
C LEU A 101 -16.04 -2.09 -6.49
N ALA A 102 -15.45 -0.97 -6.87
CA ALA A 102 -14.39 -0.32 -6.11
C ALA A 102 -14.85 0.06 -4.70
N LYS A 103 -16.02 0.70 -4.57
CA LYS A 103 -16.62 1.01 -3.27
C LYS A 103 -16.81 -0.24 -2.42
N LYS A 104 -17.39 -1.29 -3.01
CA LYS A 104 -17.59 -2.56 -2.31
C LYS A 104 -16.28 -3.13 -1.76
N ILE A 105 -15.22 -3.14 -2.56
CA ILE A 105 -13.92 -3.67 -2.15
C ILE A 105 -13.28 -2.80 -1.06
N TYR A 106 -13.20 -1.48 -1.27
CA TYR A 106 -12.38 -0.60 -0.44
C TYR A 106 -13.09 -0.02 0.78
N LEU A 107 -14.43 0.12 0.75
CA LEU A 107 -15.20 0.64 1.90
C LEU A 107 -15.70 -0.48 2.80
N GLU A 108 -16.09 -1.65 2.24
CA GLU A 108 -16.50 -2.79 3.04
C GLU A 108 -15.30 -3.52 3.69
N ASN A 109 -14.11 -3.41 3.07
CA ASN A 109 -12.90 -3.98 3.61
C ASN A 109 -11.79 -2.92 3.72
N PRO A 110 -11.74 -2.15 4.82
CA PRO A 110 -10.78 -1.07 5.00
C PRO A 110 -9.32 -1.55 5.11
N ARG A 111 -9.10 -2.84 5.31
CA ARG A 111 -7.75 -3.44 5.40
C ARG A 111 -7.26 -4.08 4.11
N VAL A 112 -8.02 -3.96 3.02
CA VAL A 112 -7.62 -4.56 1.74
C VAL A 112 -6.35 -3.89 1.21
N VAL A 113 -5.41 -4.72 0.79
CA VAL A 113 -4.21 -4.34 0.03
C VAL A 113 -4.15 -5.20 -1.22
N MET A 114 -4.19 -4.58 -2.38
CA MET A 114 -3.98 -5.27 -3.64
C MET A 114 -2.49 -5.33 -3.95
N CYS A 115 -2.03 -6.49 -4.38
CA CYS A 115 -0.67 -6.70 -4.85
C CYS A 115 -0.69 -7.12 -6.31
N GLY A 116 0.26 -6.61 -7.08
CA GLY A 116 0.53 -7.07 -8.44
C GLY A 116 1.59 -8.17 -8.42
N GLY A 117 1.42 -9.13 -9.29
CA GLY A 117 2.40 -10.20 -9.48
C GLY A 117 2.52 -10.53 -10.97
N GLY A 118 3.67 -10.97 -11.37
CA GLY A 118 3.98 -11.37 -12.72
C GLY A 118 5.29 -10.75 -13.18
N GLY A 119 6.26 -11.59 -13.50
CA GLY A 119 7.54 -11.18 -14.08
C GLY A 119 7.70 -11.69 -15.51
N PRO A 120 8.70 -11.19 -16.23
CA PRO A 120 9.04 -11.69 -17.55
C PRO A 120 9.24 -13.21 -17.53
N GLY A 121 8.55 -13.92 -18.41
CA GLY A 121 8.66 -15.37 -18.54
C GLY A 121 7.66 -16.20 -17.71
N THR A 122 6.84 -15.57 -16.88
CA THR A 122 5.72 -16.26 -16.22
C THR A 122 4.53 -16.37 -17.17
N LYS A 123 3.82 -17.50 -17.13
CA LYS A 123 2.53 -17.59 -17.83
C LYS A 123 1.57 -16.59 -17.20
N PRO A 124 0.85 -15.79 -18.00
CA PRO A 124 -0.11 -14.85 -17.45
C PRO A 124 -1.16 -15.63 -16.62
N PRO A 125 -1.51 -15.15 -15.43
CA PRO A 125 -2.56 -15.76 -14.65
C PRO A 125 -3.87 -15.72 -15.44
N ARG A 126 -4.64 -16.80 -15.38
CA ARG A 126 -5.95 -16.90 -16.02
C ARG A 126 -7.01 -16.89 -14.93
N ALA A 127 -7.96 -15.98 -15.06
CA ALA A 127 -9.18 -16.03 -14.29
C ALA A 127 -10.20 -16.90 -15.05
N GLU A 128 -10.68 -17.97 -14.42
CA GLU A 128 -11.71 -18.84 -14.98
C GLU A 128 -12.97 -18.66 -14.13
N ARG A 129 -14.06 -18.25 -14.80
CA ARG A 129 -15.34 -18.11 -14.13
C ARG A 129 -15.84 -19.47 -13.65
N GLN A 130 -16.07 -19.60 -12.36
CA GLN A 130 -16.60 -20.82 -11.78
C GLN A 130 -18.11 -20.96 -12.04
N LYS A 131 -18.64 -22.17 -11.86
CA LYS A 131 -20.09 -22.45 -12.07
C LYS A 131 -21.00 -21.70 -11.10
N ASP A 132 -20.50 -21.30 -9.95
CA ASP A 132 -21.18 -20.48 -8.95
C ASP A 132 -21.11 -18.96 -9.23
N GLY A 133 -20.42 -18.56 -10.30
CA GLY A 133 -20.28 -17.16 -10.72
C GLY A 133 -19.08 -16.41 -10.15
N SER A 134 -18.28 -17.04 -9.29
CA SER A 134 -17.02 -16.47 -8.78
C SER A 134 -15.88 -16.53 -9.82
#